data_37b30128129bae271db02a4818fb3851
#
_entry.id   37b30128129bae271db02a4818fb3851
#
_cell.length_a   1.000
_cell.length_b   1.000
_cell.length_c   1.000
_cell.angle_alpha   90.00
_cell.angle_beta   90.00
_cell.angle_gamma   90.00
#
_symmetry.space_group_name_H-M   'P 1'
#
loop_
_entity.id
_entity.type
_entity.pdbx_description
1 polymer ?
#
loop_
_entity_poly.entity_id
_entity_poly.type
_entity_poly.pdbx_seq_one_letter_code
_entity_poly.pdbx_strand_id
1 'polypeptide(L)'
;MSRLMIVVEFEVKPEHRGAFVELMTHHARLSRAEDGCQQFDVLVPQNDPSRVLLVEAWRDQAALDVHAKLPRMAQNQEIYGPWLVSRKATRCTAD
;
A
#
# COMPACT_ATOMS: atom_id res chain seq x y z
N MET A 1 -5.87 -21.03 9.84
CA MET A 1 -6.68 -20.37 8.80
C MET A 1 -5.80 -19.47 7.97
N SER A 2 -6.05 -19.44 6.67
CA SER A 2 -5.26 -18.58 5.81
C SER A 2 -5.77 -17.13 5.85
N ARG A 3 -4.84 -16.21 5.64
CA ARG A 3 -5.11 -14.78 5.53
C ARG A 3 -4.87 -14.32 4.10
N LEU A 4 -5.69 -13.40 3.64
CA LEU A 4 -5.44 -12.73 2.37
C LEU A 4 -4.44 -11.61 2.61
N MET A 5 -3.29 -11.70 1.98
CA MET A 5 -2.23 -10.70 2.11
C MET A 5 -1.88 -10.12 0.75
N ILE A 6 -1.52 -8.83 0.77
CA ILE A 6 -1.08 -8.12 -0.43
C ILE A 6 0.28 -7.52 -0.12
N VAL A 7 1.23 -7.72 -1.01
CA VAL A 7 2.52 -7.04 -0.98
C VAL A 7 2.59 -6.13 -2.20
N VAL A 8 2.72 -4.85 -1.98
CA VAL A 8 2.86 -3.87 -3.06
C VAL A 8 4.26 -3.32 -3.04
N GLU A 9 4.97 -3.42 -4.16
CA GLU A 9 6.32 -2.93 -4.31
C GLU A 9 6.30 -1.73 -5.24
N PHE A 10 6.83 -0.60 -4.75
CA PHE A 10 6.93 0.63 -5.54
C PHE A 10 8.40 0.96 -5.77
N GLU A 11 8.71 1.34 -7.01
CA GLU A 11 9.94 2.06 -7.29
C GLU A 11 9.55 3.51 -7.50
N VAL A 12 10.10 4.39 -6.67
CA VAL A 12 9.75 5.81 -6.61
C VAL A 12 10.97 6.63 -7.02
N LYS A 13 10.75 7.68 -7.79
CA LYS A 13 11.82 8.62 -8.10
C LYS A 13 12.39 9.14 -6.78
N PRO A 14 13.73 9.09 -6.57
CA PRO A 14 14.32 9.39 -5.26
C PRO A 14 13.94 10.76 -4.69
N GLU A 15 13.78 11.76 -5.56
CA GLU A 15 13.40 13.11 -5.13
C GLU A 15 11.97 13.20 -4.57
N HIS A 16 11.13 12.19 -4.86
CA HIS A 16 9.73 12.14 -4.40
C HIS A 16 9.49 11.11 -3.31
N ARG A 17 10.52 10.35 -2.91
CA ARG A 17 10.33 9.26 -1.95
C ARG A 17 9.81 9.76 -0.61
N GLY A 18 10.34 10.85 -0.09
CA GLY A 18 9.89 11.41 1.19
C GLY A 18 8.40 11.76 1.16
N ALA A 19 7.96 12.45 0.12
CA ALA A 19 6.55 12.81 -0.04
C ALA A 19 5.67 11.56 -0.22
N PHE A 20 6.16 10.56 -0.94
CA PHE A 20 5.44 9.31 -1.16
C PHE A 20 5.27 8.54 0.16
N VAL A 21 6.34 8.41 0.96
CA VAL A 21 6.28 7.75 2.27
C VAL A 21 5.29 8.46 3.18
N GLU A 22 5.29 9.78 3.19
CA GLU A 22 4.36 10.57 4.00
C GLU A 22 2.92 10.30 3.59
N LEU A 23 2.64 10.31 2.28
CA LEU A 23 1.31 10.02 1.75
C LEU A 23 0.85 8.60 2.10
N MET A 24 1.74 7.61 1.94
CA MET A 24 1.43 6.21 2.25
C MET A 24 1.26 5.97 3.74
N THR A 25 2.00 6.68 4.59
CA THR A 25 1.85 6.59 6.04
C THR A 25 0.46 7.09 6.46
N HIS A 26 -0.01 8.18 5.87
CA HIS A 26 -1.36 8.68 6.11
C HIS A 26 -2.41 7.69 5.60
N HIS A 27 -2.22 7.17 4.39
CA HIS A 27 -3.10 6.16 3.80
C HIS A 27 -3.17 4.90 4.66
N ALA A 28 -2.03 4.43 5.19
CA ALA A 28 -1.98 3.26 6.05
C ALA A 28 -2.78 3.49 7.35
N ARG A 29 -2.67 4.67 7.93
CA ARG A 29 -3.41 5.00 9.14
C ARG A 29 -4.91 4.93 8.92
N LEU A 30 -5.39 5.48 7.81
CA LEU A 30 -6.82 5.43 7.46
C LEU A 30 -7.25 4.01 7.11
N SER A 31 -6.40 3.27 6.42
CA SER A 31 -6.71 1.89 6.02
C SER A 31 -6.85 0.96 7.21
N ARG A 32 -6.03 1.14 8.24
CA ARG A 32 -6.12 0.33 9.47
C ARG A 32 -7.46 0.48 10.18
N ALA A 33 -8.14 1.61 9.99
CA ALA A 33 -9.46 1.84 10.58
C ALA A 33 -10.61 1.24 9.76
N GLU A 34 -10.34 0.72 8.57
CA GLU A 34 -11.36 0.11 7.72
C GLU A 34 -11.77 -1.26 8.25
N ASP A 35 -13.06 -1.57 8.13
CA ASP A 35 -13.56 -2.88 8.51
C ASP A 35 -12.88 -3.96 7.66
N GLY A 36 -12.37 -4.99 8.33
CA GLY A 36 -11.69 -6.11 7.68
C GLY A 36 -10.21 -5.90 7.42
N CYS A 37 -9.66 -4.71 7.68
CA CYS A 37 -8.22 -4.50 7.59
C CYS A 37 -7.55 -5.09 8.85
N GLN A 38 -6.67 -6.06 8.66
CA GLN A 38 -5.98 -6.75 9.76
C GLN A 38 -4.55 -6.24 9.93
N GLN A 39 -3.96 -5.75 8.85
CA GLN A 39 -2.60 -5.22 8.85
C GLN A 39 -2.45 -4.26 7.68
N PHE A 40 -1.74 -3.18 7.89
CA PHE A 40 -1.37 -2.27 6.81
C PHE A 40 -0.09 -1.53 7.20
N ASP A 41 1.04 -1.97 6.68
CA ASP A 41 2.35 -1.44 7.03
C ASP A 41 3.04 -0.83 5.82
N VAL A 42 3.71 0.29 6.04
CA VAL A 42 4.59 0.92 5.06
C VAL A 42 6.01 0.54 5.43
N LEU A 43 6.69 -0.14 4.50
CA LEU A 43 8.07 -0.57 4.71
C LEU A 43 9.01 0.27 3.85
N VAL A 44 10.05 0.77 4.48
CA VAL A 44 11.07 1.58 3.81
C VAL A 44 12.40 0.83 3.89
N PRO A 45 12.86 0.21 2.78
CA PRO A 45 14.14 -0.50 2.79
C PRO A 45 15.28 0.43 3.18
N GLN A 46 16.16 -0.07 4.06
CA GLN A 46 17.23 0.76 4.64
C GLN A 46 18.33 1.11 3.65
N ASN A 47 18.55 0.24 2.65
CA ASN A 47 19.67 0.39 1.72
C ASN A 47 19.24 0.69 0.29
N ASP A 48 17.99 1.08 0.07
CA ASP A 48 17.49 1.39 -1.26
C ASP A 48 16.63 2.65 -1.20
N PRO A 49 17.15 3.79 -1.70
CA PRO A 49 16.44 5.07 -1.60
C PRO A 49 15.26 5.21 -2.55
N SER A 50 15.07 4.25 -3.46
CA SER A 50 14.00 4.32 -4.48
C SER A 50 12.83 3.38 -4.20
N ARG A 51 12.93 2.48 -3.21
CA ARG A 51 11.89 1.48 -2.97
C ARG A 51 11.05 1.79 -1.74
N VAL A 52 9.76 1.48 -1.85
CA VAL A 52 8.81 1.49 -0.73
C VAL A 52 7.88 0.31 -0.93
N LEU A 53 7.53 -0.37 0.15
CA LEU A 53 6.61 -1.50 0.09
C LEU A 53 5.43 -1.26 1.02
N LEU A 54 4.26 -1.80 0.63
CA LEU A 54 3.12 -1.95 1.53
C LEU A 54 2.92 -3.44 1.80
N VAL A 55 2.65 -3.78 3.05
CA VAL A 55 2.25 -5.14 3.43
C VAL A 55 0.88 -5.02 4.08
N GLU A 56 -0.11 -5.68 3.46
CA GLU A 56 -1.51 -5.58 3.85
C GLU A 56 -2.05 -6.97 4.16
N ALA A 57 -2.92 -7.06 5.16
CA ALA A 57 -3.70 -8.26 5.43
C ALA A 57 -5.16 -7.87 5.58
N TRP A 58 -6.03 -8.63 4.92
CA TRP A 58 -7.46 -8.37 4.88
C TRP A 58 -8.23 -9.62 5.31
N ARG A 59 -9.36 -9.41 6.00
CA ARG A 59 -10.19 -10.51 6.49
C ARG A 59 -10.65 -11.41 5.33
N ASP A 60 -11.02 -10.82 4.20
CA ASP A 60 -11.52 -11.53 3.03
C ASP A 60 -11.48 -10.64 1.79
N GLN A 61 -11.83 -11.23 0.65
CA GLN A 61 -11.85 -10.52 -0.63
C GLN A 61 -12.87 -9.38 -0.62
N ALA A 62 -14.00 -9.54 0.07
CA ALA A 62 -15.04 -8.52 0.12
C ALA A 62 -14.51 -7.24 0.79
N ALA A 63 -13.77 -7.37 1.89
CA ALA A 63 -13.16 -6.23 2.57
C ALA A 63 -12.13 -5.53 1.69
N LEU A 64 -11.32 -6.30 0.98
CA LEU A 64 -10.34 -5.75 0.04
C LEU A 64 -11.04 -5.01 -1.11
N ASP A 65 -12.14 -5.55 -1.62
CA ASP A 65 -12.89 -4.91 -2.71
C ASP A 65 -13.46 -3.55 -2.27
N VAL A 66 -13.97 -3.47 -1.05
CA VAL A 66 -14.45 -2.19 -0.51
C VAL A 66 -13.31 -1.18 -0.43
N HIS A 67 -12.15 -1.60 0.08
CA HIS A 67 -10.96 -0.75 0.15
C HIS A 67 -10.56 -0.22 -1.22
N ALA A 68 -10.50 -1.11 -2.21
CA ALA A 68 -10.05 -0.76 -3.57
C ALA A 68 -10.96 0.27 -4.26
N LYS A 69 -12.22 0.35 -3.86
CA LYS A 69 -13.20 1.26 -4.46
C LYS A 69 -13.35 2.59 -3.73
N LEU A 70 -12.62 2.79 -2.62
CA LEU A 70 -12.69 4.07 -1.91
C LEU A 70 -12.17 5.21 -2.78
N PRO A 71 -12.82 6.38 -2.74
CA PRO A 71 -12.35 7.54 -3.50
C PRO A 71 -10.91 7.91 -3.21
N ARG A 72 -10.45 7.68 -1.98
CA ARG A 72 -9.08 7.94 -1.55
C ARG A 72 -8.05 7.20 -2.42
N MET A 73 -8.39 6.00 -2.89
CA MET A 73 -7.48 5.21 -3.72
C MET A 73 -7.15 5.93 -5.03
N ALA A 74 -8.17 6.38 -5.73
CA ALA A 74 -7.98 7.11 -6.99
C ALA A 74 -7.31 8.47 -6.75
N GLN A 75 -7.70 9.17 -5.69
CA GLN A 75 -7.11 10.45 -5.33
C GLN A 75 -5.61 10.33 -5.06
N ASN A 76 -5.20 9.33 -4.29
CA ASN A 76 -3.80 9.09 -4.01
C ASN A 76 -3.02 8.75 -5.28
N GLN A 77 -3.60 7.92 -6.15
CA GLN A 77 -2.96 7.53 -7.41
C GLN A 77 -2.72 8.74 -8.33
N GLU A 78 -3.64 9.69 -8.35
CA GLU A 78 -3.43 10.93 -9.09
C GLU A 78 -2.24 11.71 -8.55
N ILE A 79 -2.08 11.75 -7.23
CA ILE A 79 -0.99 12.49 -6.60
C ILE A 79 0.35 11.81 -6.86
N TYR A 80 0.45 10.50 -6.56
CA TYR A 80 1.74 9.83 -6.59
C TYR A 80 2.09 9.22 -7.95
N GLY A 81 1.13 9.10 -8.88
CA GLY A 81 1.40 8.50 -10.17
C GLY A 81 2.63 9.04 -10.87
N PRO A 82 2.80 10.38 -10.98
CA PRO A 82 4.00 10.96 -11.62
C PRO A 82 5.31 10.68 -10.87
N TRP A 83 5.24 10.25 -9.61
CA TRP A 83 6.41 9.98 -8.77
C TRP A 83 6.95 8.56 -8.94
N LEU A 84 6.16 7.66 -9.54
CA LEU A 84 6.53 6.27 -9.65
C LEU A 84 7.33 5.97 -10.92
N VAL A 85 8.30 5.09 -10.79
CA VAL A 85 8.96 4.40 -11.91
C VAL A 85 8.20 3.11 -12.21
N SER A 86 7.82 2.36 -11.17
CA SER A 86 7.10 1.10 -11.34
C SER A 86 6.29 0.76 -10.09
N ARG A 87 5.35 -0.15 -10.26
CA ARG A 87 4.51 -0.68 -9.19
C ARG A 87 4.17 -2.14 -9.50
N LYS A 88 4.29 -2.98 -8.48
CA LYS A 88 3.90 -4.39 -8.58
C LYS A 88 3.14 -4.79 -7.32
N ALA A 89 1.93 -5.31 -7.49
CA ALA A 89 1.14 -5.85 -6.40
C ALA A 89 1.08 -7.37 -6.53
N THR A 90 1.37 -8.07 -5.44
CA THR A 90 1.33 -9.53 -5.38
C THR A 90 0.33 -9.96 -4.32
N ARG A 91 -0.63 -10.79 -4.71
CA ARG A 91 -1.56 -11.42 -3.77
C ARG A 91 -0.93 -12.68 -3.22
N CYS A 92 -1.07 -12.84 -1.90
CA CYS A 92 -0.51 -13.98 -1.19
C CYS A 92 -1.55 -14.55 -0.24
N THR A 93 -1.40 -15.84 0.07
CA THR A 93 -2.12 -16.49 1.16
C THR A 93 -1.11 -16.84 2.23
N ALA A 94 -1.38 -16.44 3.46
CA ALA A 94 -0.52 -16.76 4.60
C ALA A 94 -1.31 -17.59 5.61
N ASP A 95 -0.73 -18.68 6.03
CA ASP A 95 -1.35 -19.56 7.04
C ASP A 95 -0.80 -19.29 8.42
#